data_1b119352a120b790db4700dfad436571
#
_entry.id   1b119352a120b790db4700dfad436571
#
_cell.length_a   1.000
_cell.length_b   1.000
_cell.length_c   1.000
_cell.angle_alpha   90.00
_cell.angle_beta   90.00
_cell.angle_gamma   90.00
#
_symmetry.space_group_name_H-M   'P 1'
#
loop_
_entity.id
_entity.type
_entity.pdbx_description
1 polymer ?
#
loop_
_entity_poly.entity_id
_entity_poly.type
_entity_poly.pdbx_seq_one_letter_code
_entity_poly.pdbx_strand_id
1 'polypeptide(L)'
;MKTLGNGDFFGQTNKTLHFDGLVVTDTEYIHPYVDWHYHENAYFTFLLQGNMVEGNKKEIYDCAAGTLLYHHWQDPHYNRKPEIFTRGFHIEIPNDWFETLNIIQTHLEGSLNLKNPELKILMYKIFKESTINDINSEIAVKQLLLDIFSQLTTPKLLVEKKPIWVKQIDELLHEKFHEKLDLTELSQIVNIHPIHLSRDFHKYFHCNLGDYIRKLKINQSLSILSSKEKSLTEVALECGFSDQSHFIRCFKENIGITPLKYRKILG
;
A
#
# COMPACT_ATOMS: atom_id res chain seq x y z
N MET A 1 -3.47 26.71 -10.77
CA MET A 1 -3.11 25.35 -10.33
C MET A 1 -1.63 25.21 -10.55
N LYS A 2 -0.89 24.67 -9.57
CA LYS A 2 0.58 24.53 -9.65
C LYS A 2 0.92 23.18 -10.27
N THR A 3 1.90 23.15 -11.17
CA THR A 3 2.51 21.93 -11.70
C THR A 3 3.78 21.62 -10.91
N LEU A 4 3.97 20.40 -10.51
CA LEU A 4 5.20 19.91 -9.88
C LEU A 4 5.98 19.06 -10.88
N GLY A 5 7.27 19.35 -10.98
CA GLY A 5 8.19 18.61 -11.83
C GLY A 5 8.65 17.30 -11.17
N ASN A 6 9.49 16.58 -11.89
CA ASN A 6 9.98 15.26 -11.49
C ASN A 6 10.72 15.30 -10.13
N GLY A 7 10.24 14.55 -9.16
CA GLY A 7 10.78 14.47 -7.80
C GLY A 7 10.36 15.60 -6.84
N ASP A 8 9.53 16.53 -7.31
CA ASP A 8 9.06 17.64 -6.50
C ASP A 8 7.82 17.25 -5.69
N PHE A 9 7.93 17.29 -4.37
CA PHE A 9 6.81 17.10 -3.46
C PHE A 9 6.75 18.23 -2.42
N PHE A 10 5.54 18.57 -1.97
CA PHE A 10 5.38 19.59 -0.94
C PHE A 10 5.83 19.05 0.42
N GLY A 11 6.89 19.66 0.96
CA GLY A 11 7.46 19.29 2.24
C GLY A 11 8.97 19.41 2.27
N GLN A 12 9.56 18.77 3.25
CA GLN A 12 11.01 18.61 3.35
C GLN A 12 11.37 17.22 2.85
N THR A 13 12.02 17.14 1.69
CA THR A 13 12.52 15.87 1.16
C THR A 13 13.82 15.50 1.86
N ASN A 14 13.77 14.40 2.61
CA ASN A 14 14.90 13.90 3.39
C ASN A 14 15.85 13.05 2.54
N LYS A 15 15.32 12.37 1.52
CA LYS A 15 16.08 11.50 0.64
C LYS A 15 15.47 11.49 -0.76
N THR A 16 16.32 11.57 -1.78
CA THR A 16 15.95 11.35 -3.18
C THR A 16 16.88 10.30 -3.77
N LEU A 17 16.33 9.32 -4.47
CA LEU A 17 17.07 8.30 -5.21
C LEU A 17 16.57 8.26 -6.65
N HIS A 18 17.47 7.94 -7.56
CA HIS A 18 17.19 7.76 -8.98
C HIS A 18 17.52 6.32 -9.38
N PHE A 19 16.56 5.61 -9.92
CA PHE A 19 16.67 4.23 -10.39
C PHE A 19 16.17 4.15 -11.84
N ASP A 20 17.09 4.34 -12.80
CA ASP A 20 16.78 4.23 -14.25
C ASP A 20 15.48 4.93 -14.66
N GLY A 21 15.47 6.25 -14.49
CA GLY A 21 14.33 7.11 -14.80
C GLY A 21 13.28 7.25 -13.69
N LEU A 22 13.18 6.29 -12.78
CA LEU A 22 12.31 6.39 -11.60
C LEU A 22 12.91 7.37 -10.58
N VAL A 23 12.06 8.18 -9.95
CA VAL A 23 12.47 9.02 -8.82
C VAL A 23 11.75 8.57 -7.56
N VAL A 24 12.54 8.24 -6.54
CA VAL A 24 12.03 7.81 -5.25
C VAL A 24 12.34 8.87 -4.22
N THR A 25 11.33 9.36 -3.50
CA THR A 25 11.51 10.37 -2.47
C THR A 25 10.94 9.93 -1.13
N ASP A 26 11.59 10.39 -0.07
CA ASP A 26 11.17 10.27 1.31
C ASP A 26 10.96 11.69 1.84
N THR A 27 9.71 12.07 2.08
CA THR A 27 9.32 13.46 2.32
C THR A 27 8.53 13.60 3.62
N GLU A 28 8.95 14.54 4.45
CA GLU A 28 8.19 15.01 5.60
C GLU A 28 7.24 16.12 5.16
N TYR A 29 5.95 15.92 5.38
CA TYR A 29 4.95 16.94 5.06
C TYR A 29 4.90 18.01 6.16
N ILE A 30 5.31 19.22 5.83
CA ILE A 30 5.39 20.36 6.77
C ILE A 30 4.24 21.36 6.61
N HIS A 31 3.53 21.32 5.48
CA HIS A 31 2.43 22.26 5.21
C HIS A 31 1.09 21.69 5.70
N PRO A 32 0.31 22.43 6.50
CA PRO A 32 -1.01 21.98 6.97
C PRO A 32 -2.03 21.88 5.83
N TYR A 33 -1.84 22.66 4.77
CA TYR A 33 -2.65 22.68 3.57
C TYR A 33 -1.81 22.91 2.33
N VAL A 34 -2.04 22.09 1.31
CA VAL A 34 -1.49 22.23 -0.03
C VAL A 34 -2.67 22.36 -0.98
N ASP A 35 -2.75 23.49 -1.68
CA ASP A 35 -3.83 23.78 -2.62
C ASP A 35 -3.75 22.88 -3.86
N TRP A 36 -4.78 22.93 -4.69
CA TRP A 36 -4.91 22.16 -5.93
C TRP A 36 -3.66 22.24 -6.78
N HIS A 37 -3.06 21.08 -7.04
CA HIS A 37 -1.87 20.90 -7.85
C HIS A 37 -1.93 19.56 -8.58
N TYR A 38 -0.98 19.33 -9.48
CA TYR A 38 -0.77 18.04 -10.13
C TYR A 38 0.71 17.84 -10.43
N HIS A 39 1.10 16.60 -10.65
CA HIS A 39 2.44 16.19 -11.03
C HIS A 39 2.52 15.88 -12.53
N GLU A 40 3.69 16.09 -13.14
CA GLU A 40 3.92 15.81 -14.55
C GLU A 40 3.90 14.31 -14.85
N ASN A 41 4.31 13.50 -13.92
CA ASN A 41 4.39 12.04 -14.05
C ASN A 41 3.36 11.33 -13.17
N ALA A 42 3.11 10.06 -13.48
CA ALA A 42 2.37 9.19 -12.58
C ALA A 42 3.22 8.85 -11.36
N TYR A 43 2.59 8.65 -10.19
CA TYR A 43 3.33 8.34 -8.99
C TYR A 43 2.51 7.57 -7.96
N PHE A 44 3.23 6.88 -7.07
CA PHE A 44 2.66 6.34 -5.85
C PHE A 44 2.96 7.25 -4.67
N THR A 45 1.96 7.45 -3.81
CA THR A 45 2.12 7.98 -2.46
C THR A 45 1.88 6.87 -1.46
N PHE A 46 2.87 6.60 -0.62
CA PHE A 46 2.75 5.65 0.47
C PHE A 46 2.99 6.34 1.80
N LEU A 47 1.94 6.45 2.63
CA LEU A 47 2.05 7.14 3.91
C LEU A 47 2.75 6.23 4.92
N LEU A 48 3.96 6.62 5.32
CA LEU A 48 4.76 5.87 6.29
C LEU A 48 4.37 6.15 7.73
N GLN A 49 4.05 7.42 8.05
CA GLN A 49 3.74 7.88 9.40
C GLN A 49 2.73 9.04 9.35
N GLY A 50 1.94 9.17 10.41
CA GLY A 50 0.97 10.26 10.56
C GLY A 50 -0.30 10.05 9.75
N ASN A 51 -1.03 11.14 9.56
CA ASN A 51 -2.30 11.17 8.86
C ASN A 51 -2.38 12.37 7.92
N MET A 52 -3.13 12.25 6.85
CA MET A 52 -3.52 13.37 5.99
C MET A 52 -4.87 13.09 5.32
N VAL A 53 -5.50 14.14 4.85
CA VAL A 53 -6.64 14.05 3.95
C VAL A 53 -6.17 14.45 2.57
N GLU A 54 -6.47 13.63 1.58
CA GLU A 54 -6.25 13.94 0.18
C GLU A 54 -7.58 13.99 -0.55
N GLY A 55 -7.82 15.06 -1.30
CA GLY A 55 -9.02 15.20 -2.11
C GLY A 55 -8.70 15.39 -3.57
N ASN A 56 -9.40 14.68 -4.44
CA ASN A 56 -9.42 14.87 -5.88
C ASN A 56 -10.83 15.30 -6.33
N LYS A 57 -11.07 15.41 -7.63
CA LYS A 57 -12.37 15.83 -8.18
C LYS A 57 -13.52 14.85 -7.92
N LYS A 58 -13.22 13.60 -7.56
CA LYS A 58 -14.21 12.53 -7.41
C LYS A 58 -14.41 12.12 -5.96
N GLU A 59 -13.33 12.05 -5.19
CA GLU A 59 -13.32 11.44 -3.87
C GLU A 59 -12.40 12.20 -2.90
N ILE A 60 -12.64 11.99 -1.61
CA ILE A 60 -11.79 12.44 -0.51
C ILE A 60 -11.33 11.19 0.24
N TYR A 61 -10.04 11.08 0.45
CA TYR A 61 -9.41 9.98 1.16
C TYR A 61 -8.89 10.42 2.52
N ASP A 62 -9.35 9.77 3.58
CA ASP A 62 -8.70 9.84 4.88
C ASP A 62 -7.53 8.85 4.89
N CYS A 63 -6.32 9.40 4.86
CA CYS A 63 -5.09 8.64 4.74
C CYS A 63 -4.41 8.55 6.10
N ALA A 64 -4.22 7.33 6.60
CA ALA A 64 -3.40 7.02 7.75
C ALA A 64 -2.12 6.29 7.32
N ALA A 65 -1.17 6.11 8.24
CA ALA A 65 0.02 5.29 7.98
C ALA A 65 -0.36 3.93 7.39
N GLY A 66 0.29 3.53 6.30
CA GLY A 66 -0.03 2.35 5.51
C GLY A 66 -1.05 2.58 4.38
N THR A 67 -1.54 3.81 4.17
CA THR A 67 -2.32 4.14 2.97
C THR A 67 -1.41 4.19 1.75
N LEU A 68 -1.85 3.53 0.67
CA LEU A 68 -1.19 3.53 -0.63
C LEU A 68 -2.12 4.13 -1.67
N LEU A 69 -1.71 5.25 -2.26
CA LEU A 69 -2.39 5.90 -3.37
C LEU A 69 -1.56 5.77 -4.65
N TYR A 70 -2.23 5.64 -5.77
CA TYR A 70 -1.66 5.80 -7.10
C TYR A 70 -2.31 6.99 -7.78
N HIS A 71 -1.50 7.88 -8.33
CA HIS A 71 -1.93 9.04 -9.10
C HIS A 71 -1.52 8.88 -10.55
N HIS A 72 -2.49 8.97 -11.43
CA HIS A 72 -2.22 9.08 -12.84
C HIS A 72 -1.60 10.47 -13.13
N TRP A 73 -0.78 10.60 -14.16
CA TRP A 73 -0.16 11.86 -14.53
C TRP A 73 -1.22 12.96 -14.72
N GLN A 74 -0.89 14.19 -14.27
CA GLN A 74 -1.76 15.37 -14.32
C GLN A 74 -3.12 15.24 -13.61
N ASP A 75 -3.30 14.28 -12.71
CA ASP A 75 -4.52 14.20 -11.89
C ASP A 75 -4.52 15.26 -10.78
N PRO A 76 -5.45 16.25 -10.81
CA PRO A 76 -5.46 17.33 -9.84
C PRO A 76 -5.97 16.87 -8.49
N HIS A 77 -5.22 17.23 -7.45
CA HIS A 77 -5.58 16.94 -6.07
C HIS A 77 -5.10 18.04 -5.12
N TYR A 78 -5.58 17.99 -3.88
CA TYR A 78 -5.14 18.84 -2.77
C TYR A 78 -4.88 17.99 -1.54
N ASN A 79 -4.04 18.50 -0.62
CA ASN A 79 -3.74 17.78 0.62
C ASN A 79 -4.02 18.68 1.82
N ARG A 80 -4.52 18.10 2.91
CA ARG A 80 -4.68 18.70 4.21
C ARG A 80 -4.22 17.74 5.29
N LYS A 81 -3.38 18.19 6.20
CA LYS A 81 -2.92 17.37 7.31
C LYS A 81 -3.13 18.06 8.66
N PRO A 82 -3.36 17.30 9.73
CA PRO A 82 -3.31 17.83 11.09
C PRO A 82 -1.87 18.26 11.47
N GLU A 83 -1.73 18.99 12.57
CA GLU A 83 -0.44 19.43 13.12
C GLU A 83 0.30 18.26 13.81
N ILE A 84 0.48 17.13 13.11
CA ILE A 84 1.23 15.99 13.58
C ILE A 84 2.32 15.65 12.58
N PHE A 85 3.36 14.96 13.04
CA PHE A 85 4.40 14.44 12.17
C PHE A 85 3.78 13.52 11.11
N THR A 86 4.02 13.84 9.85
CA THR A 86 3.49 13.08 8.73
C THR A 86 4.59 12.89 7.69
N ARG A 87 4.84 11.64 7.29
CA ARG A 87 5.92 11.24 6.38
C ARG A 87 5.38 10.37 5.27
N GLY A 88 5.67 10.76 4.04
CA GLY A 88 5.31 10.03 2.83
C GLY A 88 6.53 9.51 2.09
N PHE A 89 6.34 8.38 1.44
CA PHE A 89 7.28 7.78 0.51
C PHE A 89 6.64 7.78 -0.87
N HIS A 90 7.35 8.32 -1.86
CA HIS A 90 6.82 8.45 -3.21
C HIS A 90 7.71 7.72 -4.20
N ILE A 91 7.10 7.22 -5.26
CA ILE A 91 7.78 6.67 -6.43
C ILE A 91 7.15 7.33 -7.64
N GLU A 92 7.89 8.20 -8.30
CA GLU A 92 7.48 8.88 -9.51
C GLU A 92 7.98 8.12 -10.72
N ILE A 93 7.11 7.94 -11.71
CA ILE A 93 7.29 7.03 -12.83
C ILE A 93 7.05 7.81 -14.12
N PRO A 94 8.08 8.09 -14.90
CA PRO A 94 7.94 8.83 -16.15
C PRO A 94 7.21 8.00 -17.22
N ASN A 95 6.62 8.68 -18.17
CA ASN A 95 5.76 8.03 -19.17
C ASN A 95 6.52 7.04 -20.06
N ASP A 96 7.76 7.34 -20.41
CA ASP A 96 8.63 6.48 -21.23
C ASP A 96 8.94 5.14 -20.54
N TRP A 97 8.92 5.09 -19.19
CA TRP A 97 9.05 3.84 -18.44
C TRP A 97 7.89 2.87 -18.74
N PHE A 98 6.65 3.39 -18.80
CA PHE A 98 5.47 2.58 -19.16
C PHE A 98 5.53 2.12 -20.63
N GLU A 99 5.96 3.01 -21.54
CA GLU A 99 6.11 2.71 -22.96
C GLU A 99 7.15 1.61 -23.19
N THR A 100 8.33 1.72 -22.56
CA THR A 100 9.42 0.75 -22.67
C THR A 100 9.00 -0.66 -22.23
N LEU A 101 8.15 -0.75 -21.22
CA LEU A 101 7.69 -2.02 -20.66
C LEU A 101 6.34 -2.49 -21.22
N ASN A 102 5.77 -1.75 -22.20
CA ASN A 102 4.46 -2.01 -22.78
C ASN A 102 3.34 -2.14 -21.72
N ILE A 103 3.40 -1.30 -20.66
CA ILE A 103 2.39 -1.29 -19.61
C ILE A 103 1.23 -0.38 -20.02
N ILE A 104 0.04 -0.97 -20.16
CA ILE A 104 -1.17 -0.26 -20.58
C ILE A 104 -1.81 0.39 -19.33
N GLN A 105 -1.93 1.72 -19.33
CA GLN A 105 -2.45 2.51 -18.20
C GLN A 105 -3.97 2.81 -18.29
N THR A 106 -4.70 2.34 -19.28
CA THR A 106 -6.11 2.72 -19.54
C THR A 106 -7.07 2.48 -18.37
N HIS A 107 -6.71 1.65 -17.42
CA HIS A 107 -7.52 1.36 -16.22
C HIS A 107 -7.02 2.05 -14.96
N LEU A 108 -5.96 2.87 -15.08
CA LEU A 108 -5.28 3.53 -13.96
C LEU A 108 -5.53 5.05 -13.94
N GLU A 109 -6.54 5.53 -14.66
CA GLU A 109 -6.86 6.95 -14.71
C GLU A 109 -7.40 7.49 -13.39
N GLY A 110 -6.93 8.68 -13.00
CA GLY A 110 -7.29 9.37 -11.78
C GLY A 110 -6.46 8.95 -10.58
N SER A 111 -6.90 9.33 -9.38
CA SER A 111 -6.32 8.88 -8.12
C SER A 111 -7.02 7.62 -7.63
N LEU A 112 -6.24 6.61 -7.22
CA LEU A 112 -6.74 5.31 -6.78
C LEU A 112 -6.24 5.00 -5.37
N ASN A 113 -7.16 4.73 -4.45
CA ASN A 113 -6.80 4.18 -3.13
C ASN A 113 -6.65 2.66 -3.23
N LEU A 114 -5.41 2.17 -3.17
CA LEU A 114 -5.06 0.77 -3.34
C LEU A 114 -5.16 0.01 -2.02
N LYS A 115 -6.31 -0.64 -1.80
CA LYS A 115 -6.61 -1.35 -0.54
C LYS A 115 -6.01 -2.76 -0.48
N ASN A 116 -5.60 -3.35 -1.62
CA ASN A 116 -5.05 -4.70 -1.66
C ASN A 116 -3.82 -4.84 -0.74
N PRO A 117 -3.85 -5.76 0.25
CA PRO A 117 -2.76 -5.92 1.20
C PRO A 117 -1.43 -6.35 0.56
N GLU A 118 -1.48 -7.09 -0.55
CA GLU A 118 -0.25 -7.48 -1.28
C GLU A 118 0.48 -6.28 -1.87
N LEU A 119 -0.25 -5.35 -2.50
CA LEU A 119 0.34 -4.13 -3.08
C LEU A 119 1.03 -3.29 -2.01
N LYS A 120 0.42 -3.19 -0.82
CA LYS A 120 1.02 -2.48 0.31
C LYS A 120 2.30 -3.18 0.80
N ILE A 121 2.31 -4.50 0.89
CA ILE A 121 3.50 -5.28 1.25
C ILE A 121 4.62 -5.07 0.21
N LEU A 122 4.31 -5.08 -1.09
CA LEU A 122 5.28 -4.80 -2.14
C LEU A 122 5.86 -3.38 -2.00
N MET A 123 5.02 -2.39 -1.70
CA MET A 123 5.47 -1.01 -1.48
C MET A 123 6.39 -0.89 -0.25
N TYR A 124 6.10 -1.59 0.85
CA TYR A 124 7.02 -1.66 1.99
C TYR A 124 8.36 -2.32 1.65
N LYS A 125 8.35 -3.34 0.77
CA LYS A 125 9.60 -3.94 0.28
C LYS A 125 10.41 -2.93 -0.55
N ILE A 126 9.75 -2.15 -1.40
CA ILE A 126 10.42 -1.09 -2.17
C ILE A 126 11.03 -0.04 -1.21
N PHE A 127 10.27 0.41 -0.23
CA PHE A 127 10.79 1.34 0.80
C PHE A 127 12.03 0.76 1.51
N LYS A 128 12.00 -0.52 1.89
CA LYS A 128 13.14 -1.19 2.50
C LYS A 128 14.35 -1.21 1.55
N GLU A 129 14.18 -1.61 0.29
CA GLU A 129 15.27 -1.65 -0.70
C GLU A 129 15.84 -0.25 -0.95
N SER A 130 15.01 0.77 -1.05
CA SER A 130 15.44 2.17 -1.18
C SER A 130 16.22 2.67 0.04
N THR A 131 15.96 2.11 1.22
CA THR A 131 16.69 2.45 2.45
C THR A 131 18.06 1.76 2.49
N ILE A 132 18.15 0.49 2.09
CA ILE A 132 19.38 -0.29 1.96
C ILE A 132 20.29 0.36 0.91
N ASN A 133 19.74 0.65 -0.26
CA ASN A 133 20.38 1.35 -1.36
C ASN A 133 21.77 0.79 -1.72
N ASP A 134 21.83 -0.51 -1.95
CA ASP A 134 23.01 -1.21 -2.43
C ASP A 134 22.98 -1.41 -3.96
N ILE A 135 24.00 -2.07 -4.51
CA ILE A 135 24.14 -2.32 -5.97
C ILE A 135 22.96 -3.10 -6.58
N ASN A 136 22.20 -3.84 -5.78
CA ASN A 136 21.07 -4.65 -6.24
C ASN A 136 19.73 -3.92 -6.08
N SER A 137 19.70 -2.80 -5.33
CA SER A 137 18.46 -2.12 -4.97
C SER A 137 17.67 -1.63 -6.18
N GLU A 138 18.36 -1.16 -7.23
CA GLU A 138 17.69 -0.73 -8.47
C GLU A 138 16.92 -1.87 -9.13
N ILE A 139 17.55 -3.02 -9.31
CA ILE A 139 16.91 -4.19 -9.93
C ILE A 139 15.75 -4.68 -9.05
N ALA A 140 15.94 -4.71 -7.73
CA ALA A 140 14.90 -5.12 -6.79
C ALA A 140 13.69 -4.19 -6.82
N VAL A 141 13.89 -2.87 -6.84
CA VAL A 141 12.83 -1.86 -6.94
C VAL A 141 12.06 -2.01 -8.24
N LYS A 142 12.75 -2.15 -9.38
CA LYS A 142 12.10 -2.36 -10.68
C LYS A 142 11.26 -3.64 -10.70
N GLN A 143 11.80 -4.76 -10.21
CA GLN A 143 11.05 -6.01 -10.14
C GLN A 143 9.79 -5.87 -9.29
N LEU A 144 9.88 -5.25 -8.10
CA LEU A 144 8.75 -5.04 -7.22
C LEU A 144 7.70 -4.12 -7.84
N LEU A 145 8.09 -3.09 -8.59
CA LEU A 145 7.17 -2.24 -9.35
C LEU A 145 6.47 -3.02 -10.46
N LEU A 146 7.18 -3.88 -11.20
CA LEU A 146 6.57 -4.75 -12.20
C LEU A 146 5.55 -5.69 -11.56
N ASP A 147 5.84 -6.24 -10.37
CA ASP A 147 4.89 -7.08 -9.63
C ASP A 147 3.64 -6.28 -9.22
N ILE A 148 3.78 -5.01 -8.83
CA ILE A 148 2.65 -4.11 -8.54
C ILE A 148 1.83 -3.88 -9.82
N PHE A 149 2.46 -3.46 -10.93
CA PHE A 149 1.74 -3.17 -12.17
C PHE A 149 1.13 -4.41 -12.79
N SER A 150 1.75 -5.58 -12.67
CA SER A 150 1.15 -6.83 -13.13
C SER A 150 -0.21 -7.11 -12.46
N GLN A 151 -0.37 -6.73 -11.17
CA GLN A 151 -1.64 -6.89 -10.47
C GLN A 151 -2.65 -5.77 -10.80
N LEU A 152 -2.16 -4.56 -11.10
CA LEU A 152 -3.02 -3.42 -11.43
C LEU A 152 -3.53 -3.46 -12.88
N THR A 153 -2.68 -3.93 -13.81
CA THR A 153 -2.95 -3.88 -15.25
C THR A 153 -3.30 -5.23 -15.85
N THR A 154 -3.25 -6.32 -15.05
CA THR A 154 -3.79 -7.60 -15.53
C THR A 154 -5.15 -7.33 -16.14
N PRO A 155 -5.36 -7.59 -17.45
CA PRO A 155 -6.66 -7.41 -18.05
C PRO A 155 -7.61 -8.18 -17.15
N LYS A 156 -8.62 -7.50 -16.61
CA LYS A 156 -9.80 -8.18 -16.09
C LYS A 156 -10.36 -8.88 -17.32
N LEU A 157 -9.81 -10.06 -17.63
CA LEU A 157 -10.31 -10.92 -18.67
C LEU A 157 -11.80 -11.03 -18.42
N LEU A 158 -12.56 -10.37 -19.32
CA LEU A 158 -14.01 -10.25 -19.24
C LEU A 158 -14.43 -9.91 -17.81
N VAL A 159 -14.85 -8.69 -17.61
CA VAL A 159 -15.48 -8.23 -16.37
C VAL A 159 -16.70 -9.12 -16.14
N GLU A 160 -16.48 -10.36 -15.71
CA GLU A 160 -17.45 -11.04 -14.88
C GLU A 160 -17.62 -10.12 -13.69
N LYS A 161 -18.76 -9.43 -13.62
CA LYS A 161 -19.09 -8.59 -12.47
C LYS A 161 -18.74 -9.41 -11.25
N LYS A 162 -17.72 -8.97 -10.50
CA LYS A 162 -17.33 -9.70 -9.29
C LYS A 162 -18.59 -9.96 -8.51
N PRO A 163 -18.87 -11.19 -8.09
CA PRO A 163 -20.05 -11.49 -7.29
C PRO A 163 -20.11 -10.54 -6.09
N ILE A 164 -21.29 -10.14 -5.68
CA ILE A 164 -21.52 -9.18 -4.57
C ILE A 164 -20.79 -9.65 -3.30
N TRP A 165 -20.75 -10.95 -3.06
CA TRP A 165 -20.11 -11.53 -1.89
C TRP A 165 -18.59 -11.23 -1.81
N VAL A 166 -17.91 -11.04 -2.94
CA VAL A 166 -16.46 -10.71 -2.95
C VAL A 166 -16.22 -9.38 -2.27
N LYS A 167 -17.05 -8.37 -2.59
CA LYS A 167 -16.99 -7.08 -1.94
C LYS A 167 -17.36 -7.16 -0.46
N GLN A 168 -18.42 -7.90 -0.15
CA GLN A 168 -18.87 -8.08 1.24
C GLN A 168 -17.80 -8.73 2.13
N ILE A 169 -17.15 -9.78 1.62
CA ILE A 169 -16.07 -10.45 2.36
C ILE A 169 -14.85 -9.52 2.48
N ASP A 170 -14.48 -8.83 1.43
CA ASP A 170 -13.34 -7.90 1.47
C ASP A 170 -13.55 -6.81 2.53
N GLU A 171 -14.70 -6.16 2.54
CA GLU A 171 -15.08 -5.16 3.55
C GLU A 171 -15.05 -5.75 4.96
N LEU A 172 -15.68 -6.92 5.16
CA LEU A 172 -15.72 -7.59 6.46
C LEU A 172 -14.32 -7.98 6.97
N LEU A 173 -13.47 -8.50 6.09
CA LEU A 173 -12.10 -8.88 6.45
C LEU A 173 -11.26 -7.64 6.81
N HIS A 174 -11.44 -6.52 6.11
CA HIS A 174 -10.75 -5.27 6.45
C HIS A 174 -11.22 -4.69 7.79
N GLU A 175 -12.48 -4.87 8.15
CA GLU A 175 -13.04 -4.41 9.42
C GLU A 175 -12.63 -5.31 10.60
N LYS A 176 -12.66 -6.64 10.39
CA LYS A 176 -12.58 -7.63 11.47
C LYS A 176 -11.35 -8.55 11.41
N PHE A 177 -10.30 -8.21 10.66
CA PHE A 177 -9.10 -9.08 10.53
C PHE A 177 -8.44 -9.42 11.87
N HIS A 178 -8.63 -8.62 12.90
CA HIS A 178 -8.10 -8.85 14.25
C HIS A 178 -8.87 -9.92 15.02
N GLU A 179 -10.11 -10.22 14.61
CA GLU A 179 -10.94 -11.28 15.19
C GLU A 179 -10.56 -12.65 14.61
N LYS A 180 -11.04 -13.69 15.26
CA LYS A 180 -10.92 -15.04 14.73
C LYS A 180 -12.06 -15.30 13.75
N LEU A 181 -11.81 -15.04 12.49
CA LEU A 181 -12.75 -15.33 11.39
C LEU A 181 -12.41 -16.67 10.75
N ASP A 182 -13.38 -17.54 10.61
CA ASP A 182 -13.23 -18.80 9.89
C ASP A 182 -14.09 -18.85 8.63
N LEU A 183 -13.79 -19.83 7.79
CA LEU A 183 -14.46 -20.01 6.51
C LEU A 183 -15.97 -20.32 6.69
N THR A 184 -16.35 -20.99 7.78
CA THR A 184 -17.74 -21.39 8.06
C THR A 184 -18.56 -20.14 8.38
N GLU A 185 -18.07 -19.26 9.24
CA GLU A 185 -18.73 -18.00 9.57
C GLU A 185 -18.89 -17.11 8.33
N LEU A 186 -17.81 -16.93 7.53
CA LEU A 186 -17.88 -16.17 6.29
C LEU A 186 -18.89 -16.77 5.30
N SER A 187 -18.95 -18.09 5.19
CA SER A 187 -19.88 -18.78 4.29
C SER A 187 -21.34 -18.54 4.65
N GLN A 188 -21.64 -18.47 5.95
CA GLN A 188 -22.98 -18.16 6.46
C GLN A 188 -23.37 -16.71 6.14
N ILE A 189 -22.45 -15.75 6.35
CA ILE A 189 -22.70 -14.32 6.08
C ILE A 189 -23.05 -14.08 4.61
N VAL A 190 -22.32 -14.73 3.70
CA VAL A 190 -22.54 -14.53 2.25
C VAL A 190 -23.46 -15.56 1.61
N ASN A 191 -24.00 -16.48 2.41
CA ASN A 191 -24.89 -17.56 1.97
C ASN A 191 -24.33 -18.41 0.83
N ILE A 192 -23.05 -18.80 0.97
CA ILE A 192 -22.33 -19.66 0.01
C ILE A 192 -21.75 -20.86 0.75
N HIS A 193 -21.87 -22.05 0.16
CA HIS A 193 -21.33 -23.25 0.78
C HIS A 193 -19.80 -23.13 1.01
N PRO A 194 -19.25 -23.54 2.18
CA PRO A 194 -17.84 -23.35 2.53
C PRO A 194 -16.84 -23.84 1.48
N ILE A 195 -17.11 -24.98 0.85
CA ILE A 195 -16.25 -25.55 -0.20
C ILE A 195 -16.19 -24.64 -1.43
N HIS A 196 -17.32 -24.09 -1.86
CA HIS A 196 -17.37 -23.16 -2.98
C HIS A 196 -16.69 -21.85 -2.62
N LEU A 197 -16.95 -21.32 -1.43
CA LEU A 197 -16.29 -20.12 -0.95
C LEU A 197 -14.78 -20.28 -0.90
N SER A 198 -14.26 -21.38 -0.39
CA SER A 198 -12.81 -21.66 -0.33
C SER A 198 -12.16 -21.65 -1.71
N ARG A 199 -12.76 -22.35 -2.68
CA ARG A 199 -12.26 -22.41 -4.05
C ARG A 199 -12.31 -21.04 -4.73
N ASP A 200 -13.44 -20.36 -4.61
CA ASP A 200 -13.69 -19.11 -5.30
C ASP A 200 -12.97 -17.94 -4.60
N PHE A 201 -12.67 -18.04 -3.30
CA PHE A 201 -11.83 -17.10 -2.58
C PHE A 201 -10.46 -16.98 -3.26
N HIS A 202 -9.81 -18.12 -3.56
CA HIS A 202 -8.52 -18.11 -4.25
C HIS A 202 -8.60 -17.45 -5.64
N LYS A 203 -9.71 -17.66 -6.37
CA LYS A 203 -9.95 -17.05 -7.70
C LYS A 203 -9.95 -15.51 -7.63
N TYR A 204 -10.55 -14.92 -6.59
CA TYR A 204 -10.77 -13.46 -6.51
C TYR A 204 -9.74 -12.73 -5.65
N PHE A 205 -9.14 -13.40 -4.65
CA PHE A 205 -8.16 -12.82 -3.73
C PHE A 205 -6.73 -13.30 -3.99
N HIS A 206 -6.52 -14.22 -4.95
CA HIS A 206 -5.23 -14.77 -5.37
C HIS A 206 -4.41 -15.46 -4.27
N CYS A 207 -5.03 -15.76 -3.15
CA CYS A 207 -4.45 -16.51 -2.03
C CYS A 207 -5.57 -17.16 -1.20
N ASN A 208 -5.23 -18.02 -0.25
CA ASN A 208 -6.23 -18.57 0.67
C ASN A 208 -6.61 -17.55 1.75
N LEU A 209 -7.75 -17.80 2.42
CA LEU A 209 -8.30 -16.92 3.46
C LEU A 209 -7.29 -16.64 4.58
N GLY A 210 -6.60 -17.67 5.07
CA GLY A 210 -5.64 -17.51 6.15
C GLY A 210 -4.45 -16.62 5.76
N ASP A 211 -3.97 -16.74 4.51
CA ASP A 211 -2.90 -15.88 3.99
C ASP A 211 -3.37 -14.43 3.85
N TYR A 212 -4.60 -14.23 3.36
CA TYR A 212 -5.17 -12.90 3.23
C TYR A 212 -5.29 -12.20 4.58
N ILE A 213 -5.85 -12.87 5.58
CA ILE A 213 -5.94 -12.35 6.95
C ILE A 213 -4.54 -12.04 7.52
N ARG A 214 -3.57 -12.93 7.32
CA ARG A 214 -2.18 -12.66 7.77
C ARG A 214 -1.61 -11.39 7.12
N LYS A 215 -1.82 -11.18 5.83
CA LYS A 215 -1.38 -9.98 5.13
C LYS A 215 -2.05 -8.71 5.68
N LEU A 216 -3.35 -8.76 5.99
CA LEU A 216 -4.05 -7.63 6.64
C LEU A 216 -3.45 -7.32 8.02
N LYS A 217 -3.21 -8.35 8.85
CA LYS A 217 -2.55 -8.19 10.17
C LYS A 217 -1.13 -7.61 10.05
N ILE A 218 -0.37 -8.05 9.07
CA ILE A 218 0.97 -7.50 8.79
C ILE A 218 0.87 -6.04 8.36
N ASN A 219 -0.05 -5.68 7.45
CA ASN A 219 -0.23 -4.29 7.03
C ASN A 219 -0.58 -3.38 8.21
N GLN A 220 -1.48 -3.83 9.10
CA GLN A 220 -1.78 -3.07 10.31
C GLN A 220 -0.55 -2.92 11.21
N SER A 221 0.22 -3.99 11.39
CA SER A 221 1.42 -3.94 12.23
C SER A 221 2.47 -2.96 11.70
N LEU A 222 2.59 -2.81 10.38
CA LEU A 222 3.53 -1.87 9.76
C LEU A 222 3.20 -0.42 10.12
N SER A 223 1.91 -0.05 10.13
CA SER A 223 1.48 1.28 10.55
C SER A 223 1.73 1.53 12.05
N ILE A 224 1.48 0.54 12.90
CA ILE A 224 1.69 0.66 14.36
C ILE A 224 3.18 0.68 14.70
N LEU A 225 4.02 -0.08 13.98
CA LEU A 225 5.47 -0.10 14.17
C LEU A 225 6.13 1.27 13.90
N SER A 226 5.47 2.16 13.17
CA SER A 226 5.94 3.52 12.96
C SER A 226 5.97 4.34 14.25
N SER A 227 5.14 4.02 15.23
CA SER A 227 5.22 4.54 16.60
C SER A 227 6.19 3.70 17.42
N LYS A 228 7.10 4.37 18.14
CA LYS A 228 8.06 3.69 19.06
C LYS A 228 7.47 3.36 20.42
N GLU A 229 6.25 3.79 20.70
CA GLU A 229 5.62 3.70 22.03
C GLU A 229 5.25 2.27 22.43
N LYS A 230 4.85 1.44 21.45
CA LYS A 230 4.36 0.07 21.72
C LYS A 230 5.49 -0.97 21.62
N SER A 231 5.49 -1.90 22.56
CA SER A 231 6.31 -3.11 22.53
C SER A 231 5.88 -4.03 21.36
N LEU A 232 6.75 -4.95 20.95
CA LEU A 232 6.38 -5.92 19.90
C LEU A 232 5.26 -6.87 20.34
N THR A 233 5.13 -7.12 21.65
CA THR A 233 4.04 -7.93 22.20
C THR A 233 2.70 -7.21 22.05
N GLU A 234 2.65 -5.92 22.40
CA GLU A 234 1.44 -5.10 22.24
C GLU A 234 1.04 -4.98 20.78
N VAL A 235 2.00 -4.74 19.87
CA VAL A 235 1.75 -4.73 18.43
C VAL A 235 1.16 -6.06 17.95
N ALA A 236 1.74 -7.20 18.39
CA ALA A 236 1.24 -8.52 18.01
C ALA A 236 -0.22 -8.73 18.43
N LEU A 237 -0.53 -8.43 19.70
CA LEU A 237 -1.88 -8.63 20.23
C LEU A 237 -2.91 -7.69 19.58
N GLU A 238 -2.55 -6.41 19.39
CA GLU A 238 -3.42 -5.42 18.73
C GLU A 238 -3.72 -5.78 17.27
N CYS A 239 -2.76 -6.41 16.58
CA CYS A 239 -2.98 -6.92 15.22
C CYS A 239 -3.68 -8.30 15.20
N GLY A 240 -4.07 -8.85 16.35
CA GLY A 240 -4.79 -10.12 16.44
C GLY A 240 -3.92 -11.36 16.21
N PHE A 241 -2.59 -11.29 16.45
CA PHE A 241 -1.74 -12.47 16.51
C PHE A 241 -1.88 -13.14 17.88
N SER A 242 -1.72 -14.47 17.91
CA SER A 242 -1.80 -15.25 19.16
C SER A 242 -0.71 -14.89 20.16
N ASP A 243 0.48 -14.58 19.65
CA ASP A 243 1.66 -14.24 20.44
C ASP A 243 2.71 -13.50 19.60
N GLN A 244 3.73 -12.96 20.26
CA GLN A 244 4.83 -12.23 19.65
C GLN A 244 5.65 -13.11 18.68
N SER A 245 5.86 -14.38 18.98
CA SER A 245 6.69 -15.28 18.17
C SER A 245 6.00 -15.58 16.82
N HIS A 246 4.70 -15.82 16.86
CA HIS A 246 3.87 -15.96 15.65
C HIS A 246 3.92 -14.68 14.79
N PHE A 247 3.75 -13.53 15.41
CA PHE A 247 3.88 -12.24 14.74
C PHE A 247 5.23 -12.07 14.05
N ILE A 248 6.35 -12.26 14.80
CA ILE A 248 7.71 -12.09 14.25
C ILE A 248 7.94 -13.00 13.04
N ARG A 249 7.50 -14.26 13.12
CA ARG A 249 7.62 -15.22 12.02
C ARG A 249 6.84 -14.76 10.79
N CYS A 250 5.55 -14.45 10.93
CA CYS A 250 4.71 -13.98 9.84
C CYS A 250 5.22 -12.67 9.23
N PHE A 251 5.68 -11.74 10.07
CA PHE A 251 6.25 -10.48 9.60
C PHE A 251 7.51 -10.72 8.76
N LYS A 252 8.44 -11.56 9.24
CA LYS A 252 9.68 -11.88 8.51
C LYS A 252 9.39 -12.60 7.19
N GLU A 253 8.40 -13.49 7.15
CA GLU A 253 7.98 -14.19 5.91
C GLU A 253 7.45 -13.20 4.85
N ASN A 254 6.68 -12.19 5.27
CA ASN A 254 6.08 -11.23 4.33
C ASN A 254 7.05 -10.10 3.93
N ILE A 255 7.80 -9.54 4.89
CA ILE A 255 8.61 -8.32 4.70
C ILE A 255 10.10 -8.64 4.45
N GLY A 256 10.55 -9.84 4.80
CA GLY A 256 11.94 -10.30 4.64
C GLY A 256 12.87 -9.91 5.78
N ILE A 257 12.44 -9.09 6.74
CA ILE A 257 13.20 -8.67 7.93
C ILE A 257 12.34 -8.76 9.19
N THR A 258 12.96 -8.71 10.37
CA THR A 258 12.21 -8.73 11.64
C THR A 258 11.53 -7.38 11.92
N PRO A 259 10.42 -7.36 12.70
CA PRO A 259 9.75 -6.12 13.09
C PRO A 259 10.68 -5.10 13.76
N LEU A 260 11.61 -5.55 14.59
CA LEU A 260 12.57 -4.67 15.25
C LEU A 260 13.55 -4.03 14.26
N LYS A 261 14.03 -4.79 13.27
CA LYS A 261 14.88 -4.26 12.19
C LYS A 261 14.10 -3.26 11.33
N TYR A 262 12.83 -3.57 11.04
CA TYR A 262 11.94 -2.67 10.30
C TYR A 262 11.73 -1.35 11.05
N ARG A 263 11.43 -1.38 12.37
CA ARG A 263 11.29 -0.18 13.22
C ARG A 263 12.54 0.71 13.18
N LYS A 264 13.74 0.12 13.12
CA LYS A 264 14.99 0.87 12.99
C LYS A 264 15.15 1.56 11.62
N ILE A 265 14.58 1.01 10.57
CA ILE A 265 14.59 1.61 9.22
C ILE A 265 13.66 2.82 9.14
N LEU A 266 12.59 2.81 9.89
CA LEU A 266 11.65 3.94 9.96
C LEU A 266 12.23 5.15 10.71
N GLY A 267 13.27 5.01 11.51
CA GLY A 267 13.94 6.07 12.27
C GLY A 267 13.69 5.91 13.76
#